data_b13b0f2abe45269a31ff83f334850ada
#
_entry.id   b13b0f2abe45269a31ff83f334850ada
#
_cell.length_a   1.000
_cell.length_b   1.000
_cell.length_c   1.000
_cell.angle_alpha   90.00
_cell.angle_beta   90.00
_cell.angle_gamma   90.00
#
_symmetry.space_group_name_H-M   'P 1'
#
loop_
_entity.id
_entity.type
_entity.pdbx_description
1 polymer ?
#
loop_
_entity_poly.entity_id
_entity_poly.type
_entity_poly.pdbx_seq_one_letter_code
_entity_poly.pdbx_strand_id
1 'polypeptide(L)'
;GSQVKVCGLDVVKEDFELRERIGIISHNPLLYPDLSAEENLRFFAELYCLDNPEERIDELLEAVELKHRRMDLARTFSRGMTQRLSIARALLPNPDIIFLDEPYSGLDPHAMDILDSLIDKVREGHTFIMVSHDLQKGLQLCSHALILANGQKVFFDERANINEEEFARLYRDTVGMGVS
;
A
#
# COMPACT_ATOMS: atom_id res chain seq x y z
N GLY A 1 -8.90 7.66 -27.66
CA GLY A 1 -8.93 7.22 -26.26
C GLY A 1 -7.60 7.58 -25.60
N SER A 2 -7.63 7.99 -24.35
CA SER A 2 -6.41 8.27 -23.57
C SER A 2 -5.66 6.95 -23.34
N GLN A 3 -4.39 6.91 -23.68
CA GLN A 3 -3.52 5.77 -23.39
C GLN A 3 -2.90 6.00 -22.00
N VAL A 4 -3.06 5.03 -21.10
CA VAL A 4 -2.42 5.05 -19.78
C VAL A 4 -1.29 4.02 -19.78
N LYS A 5 -0.11 4.43 -19.35
CA LYS A 5 1.05 3.56 -19.18
C LYS A 5 1.53 3.60 -17.74
N VAL A 6 1.88 2.42 -17.21
CA VAL A 6 2.47 2.24 -15.88
C VAL A 6 3.73 1.42 -16.06
N CYS A 7 4.86 1.87 -15.53
CA CYS A 7 6.18 1.27 -15.75
C CYS A 7 6.54 1.06 -17.24
N GLY A 8 6.02 1.93 -18.12
CA GLY A 8 6.18 1.81 -19.58
C GLY A 8 5.19 0.85 -20.27
N LEU A 9 4.46 0.05 -19.52
CA LEU A 9 3.49 -0.93 -19.99
C LEU A 9 2.11 -0.28 -20.22
N ASP A 10 1.39 -0.71 -21.26
CA ASP A 10 0.04 -0.28 -21.55
C ASP A 10 -0.96 -1.03 -20.67
N VAL A 11 -1.66 -0.34 -19.78
CA VAL A 11 -2.59 -0.94 -18.80
C VAL A 11 -3.71 -1.78 -19.42
N VAL A 12 -3.98 -1.63 -20.71
CA VAL A 12 -5.04 -2.40 -21.41
C VAL A 12 -4.49 -3.64 -22.10
N LYS A 13 -3.19 -3.66 -22.45
CA LYS A 13 -2.61 -4.70 -23.29
C LYS A 13 -1.73 -5.69 -22.51
N GLU A 14 -1.13 -5.25 -21.40
CA GLU A 14 -0.04 -5.98 -20.72
C GLU A 14 -0.43 -6.30 -19.27
N ASP A 15 -1.61 -6.87 -19.11
CA ASP A 15 -2.28 -7.08 -17.83
C ASP A 15 -1.49 -7.97 -16.85
N PHE A 16 -0.86 -9.05 -17.31
CA PHE A 16 -0.16 -9.98 -16.44
C PHE A 16 1.17 -9.39 -15.92
N GLU A 17 2.03 -8.89 -16.81
CA GLU A 17 3.31 -8.29 -16.43
C GLU A 17 3.13 -7.07 -15.52
N LEU A 18 2.06 -6.30 -15.75
CA LEU A 18 1.73 -5.14 -14.93
C LEU A 18 1.33 -5.53 -13.50
N ARG A 19 0.63 -6.65 -13.31
CA ARG A 19 0.21 -7.12 -11.98
C ARG A 19 1.37 -7.49 -11.07
N GLU A 20 2.45 -8.01 -11.62
CA GLU A 20 3.66 -8.33 -10.86
C GLU A 20 4.38 -7.06 -10.38
N ARG A 21 4.23 -5.95 -11.13
CA ARG A 21 4.84 -4.66 -10.82
C ARG A 21 4.04 -3.77 -9.90
N ILE A 22 2.83 -4.20 -9.49
CA ILE A 22 1.93 -3.41 -8.64
C ILE A 22 1.59 -4.17 -7.37
N GLY A 23 1.92 -3.57 -6.22
CA GLY A 23 1.42 -3.96 -4.90
C GLY A 23 0.21 -3.13 -4.52
N ILE A 24 -0.77 -3.72 -3.84
CA ILE A 24 -1.96 -3.02 -3.33
C ILE A 24 -2.15 -3.36 -1.86
N ILE A 25 -2.20 -2.32 -1.02
CA ILE A 25 -2.55 -2.38 0.39
C ILE A 25 -3.80 -1.53 0.58
N SER A 26 -4.90 -2.15 0.98
CA SER A 26 -6.19 -1.47 1.16
C SER A 26 -6.88 -1.94 2.44
N HIS A 27 -8.02 -1.35 2.76
CA HIS A 27 -8.86 -1.78 3.87
C HIS A 27 -9.35 -3.24 3.74
N ASN A 28 -9.42 -3.77 2.51
CA ASN A 28 -9.64 -5.19 2.27
C ASN A 28 -8.27 -5.89 2.19
N PRO A 29 -7.95 -6.80 3.13
CA PRO A 29 -6.63 -7.42 3.21
C PRO A 29 -6.34 -8.38 2.06
N LEU A 30 -7.36 -8.82 1.31
CA LEU A 30 -7.25 -9.81 0.23
C LEU A 30 -6.53 -11.09 0.69
N LEU A 31 -6.86 -11.57 1.88
CA LEU A 31 -6.31 -12.78 2.48
C LEU A 31 -7.38 -13.86 2.56
N TYR A 32 -6.94 -15.10 2.54
CA TYR A 32 -7.78 -16.27 2.76
C TYR A 32 -7.82 -16.60 4.25
N PRO A 33 -8.96 -16.44 4.94
CA PRO A 33 -9.03 -16.57 6.39
C PRO A 33 -8.77 -17.99 6.91
N ASP A 34 -9.04 -19.00 6.10
CA ASP A 34 -8.83 -20.41 6.44
C ASP A 34 -7.44 -20.95 6.06
N LEU A 35 -6.58 -20.12 5.52
CA LEU A 35 -5.16 -20.41 5.33
C LEU A 35 -4.34 -19.78 6.45
N SER A 36 -3.21 -20.40 6.80
CA SER A 36 -2.22 -19.81 7.70
C SER A 36 -1.54 -18.60 7.06
N ALA A 37 -0.75 -17.85 7.83
CA ALA A 37 0.01 -16.72 7.31
C ALA A 37 0.95 -17.16 6.18
N GLU A 38 1.69 -18.24 6.39
CA GLU A 38 2.60 -18.80 5.39
C GLU A 38 1.86 -19.31 4.15
N GLU A 39 0.76 -20.06 4.32
CA GLU A 39 -0.03 -20.58 3.21
C GLU A 39 -0.65 -19.46 2.38
N ASN A 40 -1.08 -18.35 3.00
CA ASN A 40 -1.51 -17.16 2.28
C ASN A 40 -0.40 -16.62 1.37
N LEU A 41 0.80 -16.42 1.92
CA LEU A 41 1.92 -15.89 1.11
C LEU A 41 2.35 -16.88 0.03
N ARG A 42 2.38 -18.19 0.31
CA ARG A 42 2.70 -19.22 -0.66
C ARG A 42 1.69 -19.25 -1.82
N PHE A 43 0.40 -19.16 -1.51
CA PHE A 43 -0.65 -19.08 -2.53
C PHE A 43 -0.44 -17.89 -3.49
N PHE A 44 -0.11 -16.70 -2.96
CA PHE A 44 0.17 -15.54 -3.80
C PHE A 44 1.50 -15.67 -4.55
N ALA A 45 2.52 -16.30 -3.95
CA ALA A 45 3.78 -16.59 -4.63
C ALA A 45 3.58 -17.48 -5.86
N GLU A 46 2.75 -18.52 -5.73
CA GLU A 46 2.35 -19.37 -6.85
C GLU A 46 1.57 -18.60 -7.93
N LEU A 47 0.65 -17.72 -7.50
CA LEU A 47 -0.14 -16.89 -8.42
C LEU A 47 0.72 -15.91 -9.23
N TYR A 48 1.78 -15.39 -8.61
CA TYR A 48 2.80 -14.53 -9.26
C TYR A 48 3.92 -15.33 -9.94
N CYS A 49 3.86 -16.67 -9.96
CA CYS A 49 4.87 -17.54 -10.54
C CYS A 49 6.30 -17.28 -10.01
N LEU A 50 6.43 -16.96 -8.72
CA LEU A 50 7.72 -16.67 -8.10
C LEU A 50 8.55 -17.94 -7.94
N ASP A 51 9.79 -17.90 -8.40
CA ASP A 51 10.75 -18.98 -8.22
C ASP A 51 11.27 -19.01 -6.78
N ASN A 52 11.25 -20.18 -6.13
CA ASN A 52 11.81 -20.42 -4.79
C ASN A 52 11.38 -19.36 -3.74
N PRO A 53 10.07 -19.18 -3.49
CA PRO A 53 9.56 -18.06 -2.68
C PRO A 53 9.84 -18.20 -1.18
N GLU A 54 10.36 -19.31 -0.70
CA GLU A 54 10.47 -19.65 0.72
C GLU A 54 11.31 -18.63 1.52
N GLU A 55 12.46 -18.24 0.98
CA GLU A 55 13.33 -17.24 1.61
C GLU A 55 12.63 -15.88 1.68
N ARG A 56 11.97 -15.48 0.58
CA ARG A 56 11.20 -14.22 0.52
C ARG A 56 10.03 -14.21 1.48
N ILE A 57 9.31 -15.33 1.62
CA ILE A 57 8.21 -15.49 2.57
C ILE A 57 8.74 -15.35 4.01
N ASP A 58 9.87 -15.99 4.32
CA ASP A 58 10.48 -15.95 5.64
C ASP A 58 10.94 -14.52 6.02
N GLU A 59 11.60 -13.82 5.10
CA GLU A 59 11.99 -12.41 5.25
C GLU A 59 10.79 -11.49 5.52
N LEU A 60 9.72 -11.65 4.72
CA LEU A 60 8.53 -10.81 4.87
C LEU A 60 7.78 -11.09 6.17
N LEU A 61 7.64 -12.35 6.57
CA LEU A 61 7.04 -12.72 7.86
C LEU A 61 7.85 -12.16 9.06
N GLU A 62 9.17 -12.15 8.95
CA GLU A 62 10.04 -11.50 9.94
C GLU A 62 9.83 -9.98 9.96
N ALA A 63 9.85 -9.35 8.77
CA ALA A 63 9.72 -7.90 8.64
C ALA A 63 8.39 -7.35 9.17
N VAL A 64 7.30 -8.14 9.05
CA VAL A 64 5.98 -7.79 9.59
C VAL A 64 5.73 -8.34 11.00
N GLU A 65 6.75 -8.91 11.65
CA GLU A 65 6.69 -9.51 12.99
C GLU A 65 5.62 -10.61 13.15
N LEU A 66 5.43 -11.42 12.12
CA LEU A 66 4.47 -12.53 12.12
C LEU A 66 5.13 -13.90 12.00
N LYS A 67 6.47 -13.99 12.00
CA LYS A 67 7.20 -15.25 11.84
C LYS A 67 6.82 -16.29 12.91
N HIS A 68 6.65 -15.85 14.17
CA HIS A 68 6.24 -16.72 15.27
C HIS A 68 4.77 -17.21 15.17
N ARG A 69 3.98 -16.61 14.29
CA ARG A 69 2.58 -16.95 14.02
C ARG A 69 2.37 -17.51 12.61
N ARG A 70 3.45 -17.90 11.94
CA ARG A 70 3.43 -18.32 10.52
C ARG A 70 2.43 -19.42 10.19
N MET A 71 2.23 -20.35 11.14
CA MET A 71 1.33 -21.50 11.00
C MET A 71 -0.10 -21.23 11.50
N ASP A 72 -0.35 -20.04 12.06
CA ASP A 72 -1.68 -19.70 12.57
C ASP A 72 -2.59 -19.25 11.44
N LEU A 73 -3.86 -19.67 11.52
CA LEU A 73 -4.86 -19.29 10.51
C LEU A 73 -5.15 -17.79 10.54
N ALA A 74 -5.21 -17.16 9.37
CA ALA A 74 -5.43 -15.71 9.25
C ALA A 74 -6.71 -15.21 9.93
N ARG A 75 -7.77 -16.06 10.02
CA ARG A 75 -9.01 -15.73 10.77
C ARG A 75 -8.81 -15.52 12.27
N THR A 76 -7.69 -15.99 12.84
CA THR A 76 -7.38 -15.82 14.27
C THR A 76 -6.58 -14.55 14.55
N PHE A 77 -6.25 -13.80 13.50
CA PHE A 77 -5.44 -12.59 13.61
C PHE A 77 -6.25 -11.40 14.09
N SER A 78 -5.61 -10.53 14.87
CA SER A 78 -6.15 -9.20 15.14
C SER A 78 -6.18 -8.37 13.84
N ARG A 79 -6.91 -7.26 13.84
CA ARG A 79 -6.95 -6.33 12.68
C ARG A 79 -5.53 -5.87 12.29
N GLY A 80 -4.70 -5.49 13.26
CA GLY A 80 -3.31 -5.11 13.02
C GLY A 80 -2.46 -6.24 12.44
N MET A 81 -2.60 -7.48 12.93
CA MET A 81 -1.91 -8.64 12.36
C MET A 81 -2.37 -8.93 10.93
N THR A 82 -3.67 -8.84 10.66
CA THR A 82 -4.23 -9.02 9.31
C THR A 82 -3.68 -7.97 8.35
N GLN A 83 -3.61 -6.71 8.79
CA GLN A 83 -3.03 -5.63 7.97
C GLN A 83 -1.55 -5.87 7.69
N ARG A 84 -0.76 -6.28 8.70
CA ARG A 84 0.65 -6.61 8.54
C ARG A 84 0.88 -7.77 7.56
N LEU A 85 0.05 -8.81 7.62
CA LEU A 85 0.10 -9.90 6.63
C LEU A 85 -0.29 -9.44 5.23
N SER A 86 -1.26 -8.53 5.10
CA SER A 86 -1.65 -7.90 3.82
C SER A 86 -0.50 -7.09 3.21
N ILE A 87 0.30 -6.41 4.05
CA ILE A 87 1.51 -5.71 3.60
C ILE A 87 2.55 -6.71 3.08
N ALA A 88 2.84 -7.79 3.82
CA ALA A 88 3.74 -8.84 3.37
C ALA A 88 3.31 -9.42 2.01
N ARG A 89 2.02 -9.68 1.84
CA ARG A 89 1.44 -10.14 0.57
C ARG A 89 1.68 -9.13 -0.56
N ALA A 90 1.46 -7.85 -0.32
CA ALA A 90 1.62 -6.81 -1.34
C ALA A 90 3.08 -6.62 -1.77
N LEU A 91 4.03 -6.85 -0.86
CA LEU A 91 5.48 -6.75 -1.10
C LEU A 91 6.09 -8.04 -1.67
N LEU A 92 5.33 -9.13 -1.72
CA LEU A 92 5.84 -10.45 -2.10
C LEU A 92 6.48 -10.47 -3.50
N PRO A 93 5.86 -9.93 -4.58
CA PRO A 93 6.43 -9.90 -5.91
C PRO A 93 7.51 -8.82 -6.11
N ASN A 94 7.90 -8.10 -5.06
CA ASN A 94 8.82 -6.96 -5.13
C ASN A 94 8.38 -5.90 -6.16
N PRO A 95 7.17 -5.31 -6.01
CA PRO A 95 6.54 -4.48 -7.03
C PRO A 95 7.25 -3.12 -7.20
N ASP A 96 7.27 -2.56 -8.41
CA ASP A 96 7.80 -1.21 -8.68
C ASP A 96 6.95 -0.10 -8.06
N ILE A 97 5.62 -0.33 -8.02
CA ILE A 97 4.62 0.64 -7.50
C ILE A 97 3.77 -0.01 -6.43
N ILE A 98 3.58 0.69 -5.32
CA ILE A 98 2.73 0.24 -4.21
C ILE A 98 1.62 1.28 -3.98
N PHE A 99 0.38 0.85 -4.18
CA PHE A 99 -0.79 1.63 -3.84
C PHE A 99 -1.19 1.39 -2.39
N LEU A 100 -1.35 2.46 -1.63
CA LEU A 100 -1.77 2.48 -0.24
C LEU A 100 -3.12 3.21 -0.15
N ASP A 101 -4.19 2.48 0.10
CA ASP A 101 -5.52 3.06 0.27
C ASP A 101 -5.90 3.06 1.75
N GLU A 102 -5.81 4.24 2.38
CA GLU A 102 -6.04 4.47 3.81
C GLU A 102 -5.26 3.48 4.71
N PRO A 103 -3.94 3.32 4.52
CA PRO A 103 -3.17 2.21 5.12
C PRO A 103 -3.11 2.26 6.65
N TYR A 104 -3.31 3.43 7.25
CA TYR A 104 -3.28 3.64 8.71
C TYR A 104 -4.65 3.51 9.37
N SER A 105 -5.72 3.42 8.58
CA SER A 105 -7.10 3.41 9.11
C SER A 105 -7.34 2.22 10.03
N GLY A 106 -7.64 2.52 11.31
CA GLY A 106 -7.97 1.52 12.33
C GLY A 106 -6.80 0.65 12.78
N LEU A 107 -5.56 1.06 12.53
CA LEU A 107 -4.37 0.46 13.14
C LEU A 107 -4.15 1.02 14.55
N ASP A 108 -3.64 0.17 15.44
CA ASP A 108 -3.08 0.61 16.70
C ASP A 108 -1.68 1.24 16.49
N PRO A 109 -1.14 1.98 17.48
CA PRO A 109 0.15 2.66 17.34
C PRO A 109 1.29 1.72 16.96
N HIS A 110 1.34 0.51 17.51
CA HIS A 110 2.39 -0.45 17.20
C HIS A 110 2.33 -0.93 15.74
N ALA A 111 1.14 -1.20 15.22
CA ALA A 111 0.97 -1.56 13.81
C ALA A 111 1.31 -0.39 12.86
N MET A 112 1.07 0.87 13.29
CA MET A 112 1.50 2.06 12.53
C MET A 112 3.04 2.15 12.47
N ASP A 113 3.73 1.95 13.58
CA ASP A 113 5.21 1.98 13.65
C ASP A 113 5.83 0.90 12.76
N ILE A 114 5.24 -0.30 12.73
CA ILE A 114 5.70 -1.37 11.83
C ILE A 114 5.49 -0.98 10.36
N LEU A 115 4.34 -0.42 10.02
CA LEU A 115 4.07 0.04 8.65
C LEU A 115 5.06 1.14 8.22
N ASP A 116 5.31 2.13 9.09
CA ASP A 116 6.29 3.18 8.83
C ASP A 116 7.69 2.59 8.59
N SER A 117 8.12 1.68 9.47
CA SER A 117 9.41 1.00 9.35
C SER A 117 9.55 0.20 8.06
N LEU A 118 8.46 -0.43 7.60
CA LEU A 118 8.43 -1.17 6.34
C LEU A 118 8.51 -0.24 5.14
N ILE A 119 7.72 0.84 5.13
CA ILE A 119 7.76 1.86 4.07
C ILE A 119 9.18 2.44 3.96
N ASP A 120 9.80 2.78 5.07
CA ASP A 120 11.16 3.33 5.09
C ASP A 120 12.21 2.34 4.56
N LYS A 121 12.10 1.06 4.93
CA LYS A 121 13.02 0.00 4.47
C LYS A 121 12.94 -0.25 2.97
N VAL A 122 11.75 -0.14 2.39
CA VAL A 122 11.52 -0.44 0.97
C VAL A 122 11.38 0.83 0.12
N ARG A 123 11.61 2.01 0.71
CA ARG A 123 11.48 3.31 0.02
C ARG A 123 12.42 3.44 -1.17
N GLU A 124 13.64 2.91 -1.04
CA GLU A 124 14.60 2.86 -2.14
C GLU A 124 14.22 1.73 -3.09
N GLY A 125 13.87 2.08 -4.33
CA GLY A 125 13.49 1.13 -5.38
C GLY A 125 11.98 1.00 -5.64
N HIS A 126 11.11 1.62 -4.80
CA HIS A 126 9.67 1.56 -5.00
C HIS A 126 9.04 2.95 -5.08
N THR A 127 7.98 3.07 -5.87
CA THR A 127 7.12 4.26 -5.91
C THR A 127 5.87 4.01 -5.09
N PHE A 128 5.61 4.84 -4.08
CA PHE A 128 4.39 4.76 -3.27
C PHE A 128 3.36 5.79 -3.74
N ILE A 129 2.13 5.34 -3.94
CA ILE A 129 0.97 6.21 -4.19
C ILE A 129 -0.02 5.97 -3.06
N MET A 130 -0.12 6.95 -2.16
CA MET A 130 -0.97 6.86 -0.97
C MET A 130 -2.21 7.73 -1.09
N VAL A 131 -3.36 7.16 -0.82
CA VAL A 131 -4.61 7.88 -0.59
C VAL A 131 -4.84 7.93 0.93
N SER A 132 -5.02 9.12 1.48
CA SER A 132 -5.30 9.30 2.90
C SER A 132 -6.13 10.55 3.14
N HIS A 133 -7.02 10.49 4.13
CA HIS A 133 -7.71 11.64 4.68
C HIS A 133 -6.94 12.30 5.85
N ASP A 134 -5.91 11.63 6.38
CA ASP A 134 -4.98 12.20 7.34
C ASP A 134 -3.91 13.02 6.61
N LEU A 135 -4.17 14.33 6.47
CA LEU A 135 -3.29 15.25 5.77
C LEU A 135 -1.92 15.36 6.43
N GLN A 136 -1.86 15.33 7.76
CA GLN A 136 -0.61 15.46 8.49
C GLN A 136 0.29 14.26 8.22
N LYS A 137 -0.24 13.06 8.37
CA LYS A 137 0.52 11.82 8.09
C LYS A 137 0.90 11.73 6.62
N GLY A 138 -0.01 12.08 5.70
CA GLY A 138 0.26 12.12 4.28
C GLY A 138 1.42 13.04 3.92
N LEU A 139 1.42 14.27 4.43
CA LEU A 139 2.47 15.26 4.17
C LEU A 139 3.81 14.89 4.82
N GLN A 140 3.84 14.15 5.92
CA GLN A 140 5.07 13.67 6.54
C GLN A 140 5.80 12.64 5.67
N LEU A 141 5.07 11.82 4.94
CA LEU A 141 5.62 10.69 4.20
C LEU A 141 5.86 10.97 2.71
N CYS A 142 5.13 11.94 2.12
CA CYS A 142 5.14 12.17 0.69
C CYS A 142 6.34 13.00 0.22
N SER A 143 6.77 12.77 -1.03
CA SER A 143 7.64 13.67 -1.79
C SER A 143 6.83 14.68 -2.63
N HIS A 144 5.61 14.31 -3.01
CA HIS A 144 4.66 15.13 -3.77
C HIS A 144 3.27 14.94 -3.22
N ALA A 145 2.43 15.98 -3.26
CA ALA A 145 1.03 15.89 -2.89
C ALA A 145 0.11 16.27 -4.04
N LEU A 146 -1.00 15.55 -4.16
CA LEU A 146 -2.02 15.73 -5.18
C LEU A 146 -3.40 15.85 -4.53
N ILE A 147 -4.18 16.86 -4.92
CA ILE A 147 -5.61 16.95 -4.59
C ILE A 147 -6.41 16.75 -5.88
N LEU A 148 -7.28 15.74 -5.84
CA LEU A 148 -8.25 15.47 -6.89
C LEU A 148 -9.66 15.80 -6.39
N ALA A 149 -10.45 16.51 -7.20
CA ALA A 149 -11.86 16.76 -6.93
C ALA A 149 -12.66 16.73 -8.23
N ASN A 150 -13.80 16.06 -8.22
CA ASN A 150 -14.70 15.95 -9.37
C ASN A 150 -13.98 15.46 -10.66
N GLY A 151 -13.02 14.55 -10.51
CA GLY A 151 -12.22 14.02 -11.62
C GLY A 151 -11.17 14.98 -12.19
N GLN A 152 -10.92 16.11 -11.53
CA GLN A 152 -9.94 17.10 -11.94
C GLN A 152 -8.82 17.26 -10.94
N LYS A 153 -7.61 17.54 -11.45
CA LYS A 153 -6.47 17.92 -10.63
C LYS A 153 -6.65 19.35 -10.12
N VAL A 154 -6.83 19.50 -8.82
CA VAL A 154 -6.95 20.82 -8.16
C VAL A 154 -5.58 21.34 -7.72
N PHE A 155 -4.73 20.45 -7.23
CA PHE A 155 -3.39 20.76 -6.75
C PHE A 155 -2.42 19.65 -7.07
N PHE A 156 -1.16 19.99 -7.35
CA PHE A 156 -0.04 19.05 -7.44
C PHE A 156 1.26 19.82 -7.29
N ASP A 157 2.06 19.49 -6.27
CA ASP A 157 3.38 20.09 -6.06
C ASP A 157 4.29 19.17 -5.24
N GLU A 158 5.58 19.49 -5.23
CA GLU A 158 6.59 18.86 -4.37
C GLU A 158 6.35 19.24 -2.91
N ARG A 159 6.60 18.31 -1.99
CA ARG A 159 6.44 18.54 -0.55
C ARG A 159 7.21 19.77 -0.04
N ALA A 160 8.39 20.02 -0.60
CA ALA A 160 9.24 21.16 -0.22
C ALA A 160 8.59 22.53 -0.47
N ASN A 161 7.66 22.61 -1.42
CA ASN A 161 6.96 23.85 -1.80
C ASN A 161 5.62 24.03 -1.07
N ILE A 162 5.18 23.02 -0.29
CA ILE A 162 3.86 23.00 0.31
C ILE A 162 3.87 23.68 1.69
N ASN A 163 3.09 24.76 1.82
CA ASN A 163 2.70 25.30 3.12
C ASN A 163 1.53 24.46 3.66
N GLU A 164 1.70 23.84 4.83
CA GLU A 164 0.73 22.89 5.39
C GLU A 164 -0.62 23.54 5.72
N GLU A 165 -0.63 24.78 6.19
CA GLU A 165 -1.85 25.49 6.54
C GLU A 165 -2.67 25.85 5.29
N GLU A 166 -2.00 26.33 4.24
CA GLU A 166 -2.62 26.65 2.96
C GLU A 166 -3.15 25.40 2.26
N PHE A 167 -2.36 24.32 2.27
CA PHE A 167 -2.77 23.03 1.73
C PHE A 167 -3.99 22.46 2.45
N ALA A 168 -4.00 22.50 3.79
CA ALA A 168 -5.12 22.03 4.57
C ALA A 168 -6.39 22.89 4.37
N ARG A 169 -6.23 24.20 4.13
CA ARG A 169 -7.35 25.08 3.77
C ARG A 169 -7.91 24.71 2.41
N LEU A 170 -7.05 24.62 1.39
CA LEU A 170 -7.43 24.23 0.03
C LEU A 170 -8.15 22.89 0.01
N TYR A 171 -7.63 21.89 0.75
CA TYR A 171 -8.25 20.57 0.85
C TYR A 171 -9.67 20.67 1.45
N ARG A 172 -9.84 21.37 2.57
CA ARG A 172 -11.17 21.55 3.21
C ARG A 172 -12.16 22.24 2.28
N ASP A 173 -11.72 23.30 1.61
CA ASP A 173 -12.57 24.05 0.68
C ASP A 173 -12.99 23.17 -0.51
N THR A 174 -12.08 22.34 -1.00
CA THR A 174 -12.31 21.44 -2.13
C THR A 174 -13.23 20.28 -1.76
N VAL A 175 -13.03 19.63 -0.62
CA VAL A 175 -13.84 18.48 -0.16
C VAL A 175 -15.19 18.96 0.38
N GLY A 176 -15.23 20.14 1.06
CA GLY A 176 -16.47 20.72 1.57
C GLY A 176 -17.48 21.12 0.49
N MET A 177 -17.03 21.40 -0.73
CA MET A 177 -17.91 21.69 -1.87
C MET A 177 -18.51 20.43 -2.52
N GLY A 178 -18.03 19.23 -2.17
CA GLY A 178 -18.52 17.95 -2.74
C GLY A 178 -19.66 17.29 -1.97
N VAL A 179 -20.14 17.88 -0.86
CA VAL A 179 -21.22 17.36 -0.02
C VAL A 179 -22.41 18.31 -0.09
N SER A 180 -23.01 18.40 -1.27
CA SER A 180 -24.30 19.11 -1.47
C SER A 180 -25.21 18.24 -2.32
#